data_610efe6b595c9dd2652080a0d68c4362
#
_entry.id   610efe6b595c9dd2652080a0d68c4362
#
_cell.length_a   1.000
_cell.length_b   1.000
_cell.length_c   1.000
_cell.angle_alpha   90.00
_cell.angle_beta   90.00
_cell.angle_gamma   90.00
#
_symmetry.space_group_name_H-M   'P 1'
#
loop_
_entity.id
_entity.type
_entity.pdbx_description
1 polymer ?
#
loop_
_entity_poly.entity_id
_entity_poly.type
_entity_poly.pdbx_seq_one_letter_code
_entity_poly.pdbx_strand_id
1 'polypeptide(L)'
;AQTDTLEHNIAMIKKRTESNDISNLIKVFEGDYIIQKIVKQSSETALFNTSSLNTMRISTMLLNGKFSLCTAMIRFGLPNSVVDNVGAGGCCVGINDDGSFMEFGFNNKFEKIESWNGVAFAGHKISDFTKVIDFAKKAHYNIPQCQFAGWDIAIDENGEPILIEVNLIWPGLFFEQLAN
;
A
#
# COMPACT_ATOMS: atom_id res chain seq x y z
N ALA A 1 -8.47 -14.40 -11.80
CA ALA A 1 -8.15 -15.81 -11.42
C ALA A 1 -7.02 -15.87 -10.37
N GLN A 2 -5.96 -15.03 -10.47
CA GLN A 2 -4.81 -15.07 -9.55
C GLN A 2 -5.10 -14.33 -8.22
N THR A 3 -5.90 -13.28 -8.24
CA THR A 3 -6.37 -12.53 -7.06
C THR A 3 -7.31 -13.36 -6.20
N ASP A 4 -8.26 -14.07 -6.78
CA ASP A 4 -9.19 -14.94 -6.05
C ASP A 4 -8.47 -16.05 -5.29
N THR A 5 -7.35 -16.55 -5.85
CA THR A 5 -6.53 -17.60 -5.22
C THR A 5 -5.76 -17.06 -4.03
N LEU A 6 -5.24 -15.83 -4.12
CA LEU A 6 -4.49 -15.19 -3.03
C LEU A 6 -5.41 -14.84 -1.85
N GLU A 7 -6.58 -14.23 -2.11
CA GLU A 7 -7.59 -13.92 -1.09
C GLU A 7 -8.10 -15.18 -0.40
N HIS A 8 -8.35 -16.24 -1.17
CA HIS A 8 -8.75 -17.53 -0.63
C HIS A 8 -7.65 -18.12 0.27
N ASN A 9 -6.39 -18.06 -0.15
CA ASN A 9 -5.25 -18.55 0.62
C ASN A 9 -5.05 -17.75 1.91
N ILE A 10 -5.16 -16.41 1.87
CA ILE A 10 -5.06 -15.55 3.06
C ILE A 10 -6.23 -15.79 4.02
N ALA A 11 -7.45 -15.96 3.53
CA ALA A 11 -8.61 -16.31 4.35
C ALA A 11 -8.45 -17.70 5.00
N MET A 12 -7.88 -18.65 4.29
CA MET A 12 -7.54 -19.98 4.81
C MET A 12 -6.45 -19.92 5.89
N ILE A 13 -5.43 -19.07 5.73
CA ILE A 13 -4.40 -18.82 6.72
C ILE A 13 -5.02 -18.24 8.00
N LYS A 14 -5.84 -17.20 7.90
CA LYS A 14 -6.54 -16.62 9.06
C LYS A 14 -7.39 -17.65 9.81
N LYS A 15 -8.12 -18.49 9.10
CA LYS A 15 -8.97 -19.53 9.70
C LYS A 15 -8.20 -20.67 10.37
N ARG A 16 -6.96 -20.92 9.94
CA ARG A 16 -6.12 -22.03 10.44
C ARG A 16 -5.09 -21.62 11.49
N THR A 17 -4.70 -20.33 11.54
CA THR A 17 -3.80 -19.83 12.61
C THR A 17 -4.48 -19.77 13.97
N GLU A 18 -5.81 -19.88 14.05
CA GLU A 18 -6.51 -20.16 15.30
C GLU A 18 -6.16 -21.55 15.89
N SER A 19 -5.56 -22.43 15.09
CA SER A 19 -5.20 -23.80 15.51
C SER A 19 -3.73 -24.04 15.86
N ASN A 20 -2.87 -23.02 15.94
CA ASN A 20 -1.43 -23.11 16.32
C ASN A 20 -0.59 -24.12 15.51
N ASP A 21 -1.03 -24.64 14.38
CA ASP A 21 -0.35 -25.69 13.62
C ASP A 21 0.19 -25.18 12.28
N ILE A 22 1.32 -24.47 12.34
CA ILE A 22 2.08 -23.99 11.17
C ILE A 22 2.42 -25.14 10.20
N SER A 23 2.65 -26.36 10.73
CA SER A 23 2.99 -27.53 9.92
C SER A 23 1.86 -27.94 8.97
N ASN A 24 0.60 -27.75 9.36
CA ASN A 24 -0.55 -28.02 8.52
C ASN A 24 -0.83 -26.91 7.50
N LEU A 25 -0.42 -25.68 7.81
CA LEU A 25 -0.48 -24.57 6.87
C LEU A 25 0.48 -24.77 5.69
N ILE A 26 1.72 -25.15 5.98
CA ILE A 26 2.77 -25.38 4.98
C ILE A 26 2.37 -26.46 3.98
N LYS A 27 1.66 -27.50 4.42
CA LYS A 27 1.19 -28.61 3.54
C LYS A 27 0.11 -28.22 2.53
N VAL A 28 -0.52 -27.06 2.69
CA VAL A 28 -1.61 -26.56 1.81
C VAL A 28 -1.07 -25.73 0.67
N PHE A 29 0.15 -25.23 0.78
CA PHE A 29 0.77 -24.41 -0.26
C PHE A 29 1.64 -25.30 -1.15
N GLU A 30 1.23 -25.43 -2.41
CA GLU A 30 2.07 -25.99 -3.47
C GLU A 30 2.97 -24.86 -4.00
N GLY A 31 4.30 -25.01 -3.86
CA GLY A 31 5.29 -24.07 -4.36
C GLY A 31 6.03 -23.28 -3.26
N ASP A 32 6.77 -22.25 -3.70
CA ASP A 32 7.55 -21.40 -2.80
C ASP A 32 6.65 -20.42 -2.04
N TYR A 33 6.97 -20.16 -0.78
CA TYR A 33 6.23 -19.21 0.06
C TYR A 33 7.18 -18.40 0.95
N ILE A 34 6.71 -17.23 1.35
CA ILE A 34 7.40 -16.35 2.30
C ILE A 34 6.52 -16.22 3.55
N ILE A 35 7.14 -16.35 4.72
CA ILE A 35 6.50 -16.06 6.01
C ILE A 35 7.01 -14.71 6.48
N GLN A 36 6.10 -13.76 6.69
CA GLN A 36 6.42 -12.42 7.14
C GLN A 36 5.67 -12.09 8.44
N LYS A 37 6.27 -11.22 9.25
CA LYS A 37 5.59 -10.65 10.41
C LYS A 37 4.45 -9.76 9.94
N ILE A 38 3.28 -9.88 10.58
CA ILE A 38 2.16 -8.98 10.33
C ILE A 38 2.54 -7.57 10.80
N VAL A 39 2.41 -6.60 9.90
CA VAL A 39 2.59 -5.19 10.22
C VAL A 39 1.31 -4.68 10.88
N LYS A 40 1.44 -4.10 12.07
CA LYS A 40 0.37 -3.33 12.69
C LYS A 40 0.50 -1.90 12.19
N GLN A 41 -0.52 -1.43 11.47
CA GLN A 41 -0.50 -0.10 10.85
C GLN A 41 -0.78 1.01 11.85
N SER A 42 -0.38 2.24 11.50
CA SER A 42 -0.65 3.45 12.27
C SER A 42 -2.16 3.71 12.40
N SER A 43 -2.55 4.43 13.46
CA SER A 43 -3.95 4.83 13.65
C SER A 43 -4.45 5.79 12.56
N GLU A 44 -3.57 6.58 11.94
CA GLU A 44 -3.93 7.51 10.87
C GLU A 44 -4.44 6.76 9.63
N THR A 45 -3.74 5.70 9.21
CA THR A 45 -4.13 4.90 8.06
C THR A 45 -5.25 3.91 8.40
N ALA A 46 -5.25 3.35 9.62
CA ALA A 46 -6.28 2.44 10.10
C ALA A 46 -7.67 3.08 10.19
N LEU A 47 -7.76 4.42 10.29
CA LEU A 47 -9.03 5.15 10.32
C LEU A 47 -9.91 4.83 9.11
N PHE A 48 -9.32 4.66 7.93
CA PHE A 48 -10.04 4.39 6.68
C PHE A 48 -10.36 2.91 6.47
N ASN A 49 -9.49 2.02 6.92
CA ASN A 49 -9.74 0.58 6.93
C ASN A 49 -8.81 -0.12 7.91
N THR A 50 -9.38 -0.89 8.82
CA THR A 50 -8.64 -1.68 9.82
C THR A 50 -8.38 -3.11 9.39
N SER A 51 -9.04 -3.61 8.35
CA SER A 51 -8.97 -5.02 7.94
C SER A 51 -7.81 -5.31 6.99
N SER A 52 -7.36 -4.32 6.22
CA SER A 52 -6.17 -4.40 5.37
C SER A 52 -5.04 -3.52 5.91
N LEU A 53 -3.80 -3.87 5.57
CA LEU A 53 -2.68 -2.95 5.68
C LEU A 53 -2.80 -1.93 4.55
N ASN A 54 -3.05 -0.65 4.89
CA ASN A 54 -3.21 0.41 3.90
C ASN A 54 -1.82 0.95 3.52
N THR A 55 -1.49 0.90 2.24
CA THR A 55 -0.14 1.23 1.75
C THR A 55 -0.14 2.48 0.89
N MET A 56 0.93 3.24 1.00
CA MET A 56 1.20 4.33 0.08
C MET A 56 1.98 3.82 -1.12
N ARG A 57 1.54 4.15 -2.34
CA ARG A 57 2.33 4.04 -3.55
C ARG A 57 3.11 5.34 -3.73
N ILE A 58 4.42 5.27 -3.56
CA ILE A 58 5.35 6.38 -3.79
C ILE A 58 6.11 6.10 -5.07
N SER A 59 5.84 6.88 -6.11
CA SER A 59 6.54 6.73 -7.40
C SER A 59 7.70 7.72 -7.46
N THR A 60 8.89 7.20 -7.74
CA THR A 60 10.13 7.98 -7.71
C THR A 60 10.96 7.79 -8.96
N MET A 61 11.72 8.80 -9.32
CA MET A 61 12.69 8.77 -10.40
C MET A 61 14.10 9.10 -9.89
N LEU A 62 15.08 8.33 -10.34
CA LEU A 62 16.51 8.57 -10.10
C LEU A 62 17.21 8.69 -11.44
N LEU A 63 17.46 9.92 -11.88
CA LEU A 63 18.10 10.20 -13.17
C LEU A 63 19.40 10.98 -12.95
N ASN A 64 20.50 10.46 -13.49
CA ASN A 64 21.84 11.06 -13.35
C ASN A 64 22.21 11.34 -11.88
N GLY A 65 21.84 10.43 -10.95
CA GLY A 65 22.06 10.57 -9.52
C GLY A 65 21.16 11.57 -8.81
N LYS A 66 20.19 12.18 -9.54
CA LYS A 66 19.24 13.12 -8.97
C LYS A 66 17.90 12.44 -8.69
N PHE A 67 17.50 12.43 -7.44
CA PHE A 67 16.19 11.91 -7.00
C PHE A 67 15.07 12.92 -7.26
N SER A 68 13.91 12.41 -7.66
CA SER A 68 12.65 13.16 -7.76
C SER A 68 11.49 12.30 -7.29
N LEU A 69 10.62 12.86 -6.47
CA LEU A 69 9.28 12.32 -6.23
C LEU A 69 8.44 12.61 -7.48
N CYS A 70 7.78 11.59 -8.02
CA CYS A 70 6.90 11.76 -9.19
C CYS A 70 5.45 11.90 -8.74
N THR A 71 4.97 10.93 -7.96
CA THR A 71 3.60 10.91 -7.45
C THR A 71 3.56 10.21 -6.09
N ALA A 72 2.54 10.53 -5.30
CA ALA A 72 2.24 9.84 -4.06
C ALA A 72 0.72 9.65 -3.92
N MET A 73 0.29 8.45 -3.57
CA MET A 73 -1.10 8.15 -3.23
C MET A 73 -1.16 7.11 -2.12
N ILE A 74 -2.25 7.06 -1.38
CA ILE A 74 -2.55 5.97 -0.45
C ILE A 74 -3.72 5.14 -0.96
N ARG A 75 -3.69 3.84 -0.67
CA ARG A 75 -4.72 2.87 -1.05
C ARG A 75 -5.45 2.37 0.18
N PHE A 76 -6.73 2.12 0.03
CA PHE A 76 -7.59 1.56 1.07
C PHE A 76 -8.38 0.39 0.50
N GLY A 77 -8.33 -0.76 1.17
CA GLY A 77 -9.08 -1.94 0.79
C GLY A 77 -10.57 -1.83 1.13
N LEU A 78 -11.36 -2.76 0.58
CA LEU A 78 -12.75 -2.95 0.98
C LEU A 78 -12.86 -3.31 2.47
N PRO A 79 -13.98 -3.00 3.13
CA PRO A 79 -14.28 -3.52 4.46
C PRO A 79 -14.16 -5.05 4.48
N ASN A 80 -13.48 -5.58 5.51
CA ASN A 80 -13.20 -7.02 5.69
C ASN A 80 -12.26 -7.65 4.63
N SER A 81 -11.74 -6.89 3.66
CA SER A 81 -10.65 -7.34 2.80
C SER A 81 -9.32 -7.30 3.56
N VAL A 82 -8.43 -8.23 3.25
CA VAL A 82 -7.06 -8.25 3.80
C VAL A 82 -6.05 -7.55 2.90
N VAL A 83 -6.48 -7.15 1.70
CA VAL A 83 -5.66 -6.43 0.72
C VAL A 83 -6.24 -5.04 0.46
N ASP A 84 -5.37 -4.08 0.19
CA ASP A 84 -5.71 -2.68 -0.11
C ASP A 84 -5.72 -2.37 -1.62
N ASN A 85 -5.63 -3.40 -2.45
CA ASN A 85 -5.53 -3.23 -3.90
C ASN A 85 -6.81 -2.60 -4.48
N VAL A 86 -6.65 -1.49 -5.21
CA VAL A 86 -7.75 -0.80 -5.91
C VAL A 86 -8.44 -1.75 -6.90
N GLY A 87 -7.67 -2.58 -7.63
CA GLY A 87 -8.22 -3.56 -8.57
C GLY A 87 -9.10 -4.63 -7.90
N ALA A 88 -8.93 -4.90 -6.61
CA ALA A 88 -9.75 -5.82 -5.82
C ALA A 88 -10.99 -5.16 -5.20
N GLY A 89 -11.33 -3.94 -5.62
CA GLY A 89 -12.51 -3.21 -5.16
C GLY A 89 -12.21 -2.06 -4.19
N GLY A 90 -10.95 -1.87 -3.81
CA GLY A 90 -10.51 -0.76 -2.97
C GLY A 90 -10.57 0.60 -3.67
N CYS A 91 -9.99 1.60 -3.03
CA CYS A 91 -9.86 2.95 -3.57
C CYS A 91 -8.44 3.50 -3.36
N CYS A 92 -8.17 4.63 -4.01
CA CYS A 92 -6.96 5.41 -3.77
C CYS A 92 -7.29 6.90 -3.68
N VAL A 93 -6.44 7.63 -2.95
CA VAL A 93 -6.47 9.09 -2.86
C VAL A 93 -5.04 9.63 -2.98
N GLY A 94 -4.87 10.74 -3.71
CA GLY A 94 -3.58 11.41 -3.85
C GLY A 94 -3.11 12.04 -2.55
N ILE A 95 -1.81 12.13 -2.39
CA ILE A 95 -1.15 12.79 -1.24
C ILE A 95 -0.36 13.99 -1.77
N ASN A 96 -0.63 15.17 -1.24
CA ASN A 96 0.10 16.39 -1.52
C ASN A 96 1.50 16.38 -0.89
N ASP A 97 2.38 17.29 -1.29
CA ASP A 97 3.77 17.36 -0.79
C ASP A 97 3.87 17.57 0.74
N ASP A 98 2.86 18.17 1.35
CA ASP A 98 2.77 18.36 2.80
C ASP A 98 2.19 17.17 3.57
N GLY A 99 1.86 16.08 2.84
CA GLY A 99 1.26 14.87 3.38
C GLY A 99 -0.25 14.90 3.49
N SER A 100 -0.92 16.02 3.18
CA SER A 100 -2.38 16.11 3.17
C SER A 100 -2.99 15.27 2.05
N PHE A 101 -4.15 14.69 2.31
CA PHE A 101 -4.89 13.98 1.27
C PHE A 101 -5.58 14.99 0.34
N MET A 102 -5.71 14.62 -0.93
CA MET A 102 -6.59 15.34 -1.84
C MET A 102 -8.05 15.22 -1.38
N GLU A 103 -8.88 16.17 -1.74
CA GLU A 103 -10.30 16.18 -1.35
C GLU A 103 -11.08 15.01 -1.93
N PHE A 104 -10.58 14.41 -3.00
CA PHE A 104 -11.20 13.27 -3.66
C PHE A 104 -10.18 12.22 -4.07
N GLY A 105 -10.65 11.00 -4.19
CA GLY A 105 -9.92 9.85 -4.72
C GLY A 105 -10.73 9.12 -5.78
N PHE A 106 -10.30 7.92 -6.13
CA PHE A 106 -10.94 7.08 -7.14
C PHE A 106 -11.13 5.65 -6.64
N ASN A 107 -12.27 5.06 -6.93
CA ASN A 107 -12.52 3.65 -6.70
C ASN A 107 -12.05 2.79 -7.89
N ASN A 108 -12.26 1.47 -7.82
CA ASN A 108 -11.86 0.53 -8.87
C ASN A 108 -12.65 0.66 -10.20
N LYS A 109 -13.71 1.46 -10.22
CA LYS A 109 -14.48 1.80 -11.42
C LYS A 109 -14.11 3.15 -12.01
N PHE A 110 -13.06 3.79 -11.48
CA PHE A 110 -12.64 5.15 -11.82
C PHE A 110 -13.67 6.24 -11.50
N GLU A 111 -14.60 5.94 -10.61
CA GLU A 111 -15.54 6.92 -10.11
C GLU A 111 -14.86 7.78 -9.04
N LYS A 112 -15.05 9.10 -9.16
CA LYS A 112 -14.57 10.07 -8.17
C LYS A 112 -15.35 9.91 -6.87
N ILE A 113 -14.63 9.80 -5.75
CA ILE A 113 -15.20 9.66 -4.40
C ILE A 113 -14.52 10.63 -3.45
N GLU A 114 -15.25 11.13 -2.45
CA GLU A 114 -14.75 12.11 -1.46
C GLU A 114 -14.53 11.48 -0.07
N SER A 115 -14.89 10.21 0.08
CA SER A 115 -14.77 9.48 1.34
C SER A 115 -14.62 7.98 1.12
N TRP A 116 -14.10 7.28 2.15
CA TRP A 116 -14.04 5.82 2.17
C TRP A 116 -14.47 5.31 3.54
N ASN A 117 -15.31 4.28 3.58
CA ASN A 117 -15.86 3.71 4.82
C ASN A 117 -16.46 4.77 5.78
N GLY A 118 -17.08 5.82 5.22
CA GLY A 118 -17.70 6.90 6.01
C GLY A 118 -16.73 7.97 6.51
N VAL A 119 -15.44 7.88 6.16
CA VAL A 119 -14.41 8.87 6.51
C VAL A 119 -14.08 9.72 5.28
N ALA A 120 -14.26 11.04 5.37
CA ALA A 120 -13.90 11.98 4.29
C ALA A 120 -12.38 12.03 4.13
N PHE A 121 -11.90 12.21 2.89
CA PHE A 121 -10.46 12.41 2.65
C PHE A 121 -9.99 13.79 3.06
N ALA A 122 -10.80 14.81 2.81
CA ALA A 122 -10.50 16.20 3.17
C ALA A 122 -10.19 16.35 4.67
N GLY A 123 -9.14 17.09 4.95
CA GLY A 123 -8.70 17.35 6.34
C GLY A 123 -7.84 16.27 6.98
N HIS A 124 -7.59 15.15 6.30
CA HIS A 124 -6.67 14.11 6.75
C HIS A 124 -5.29 14.28 6.12
N LYS A 125 -4.28 13.77 6.81
CA LYS A 125 -2.90 13.77 6.32
C LYS A 125 -2.07 12.66 6.97
N ILE A 126 -0.96 12.33 6.34
CA ILE A 126 0.12 11.56 6.94
C ILE A 126 1.02 12.54 7.72
N SER A 127 1.07 12.41 9.04
CA SER A 127 1.72 13.39 9.93
C SER A 127 3.20 13.57 9.65
N ASP A 128 3.92 12.53 9.30
CA ASP A 128 5.37 12.57 9.05
C ASP A 128 5.70 12.11 7.62
N PHE A 129 5.01 12.69 6.63
CA PHE A 129 5.15 12.30 5.22
C PHE A 129 6.57 12.47 4.70
N THR A 130 7.30 13.48 5.16
CA THR A 130 8.72 13.68 4.80
C THR A 130 9.56 12.45 5.14
N LYS A 131 9.30 11.78 6.26
CA LYS A 131 9.99 10.55 6.67
C LYS A 131 9.75 9.41 5.68
N VAL A 132 8.52 9.30 5.14
CA VAL A 132 8.18 8.32 4.11
C VAL A 132 8.95 8.60 2.81
N ILE A 133 9.03 9.86 2.38
CA ILE A 133 9.78 10.26 1.19
C ILE A 133 11.28 10.03 1.37
N ASP A 134 11.84 10.36 2.52
CA ASP A 134 13.26 10.11 2.81
C ASP A 134 13.57 8.61 2.85
N PHE A 135 12.64 7.80 3.34
CA PHE A 135 12.76 6.35 3.30
C PHE A 135 12.79 5.82 1.86
N ALA A 136 11.82 6.23 1.02
CA ALA A 136 11.78 5.85 -0.40
C ALA A 136 13.04 6.31 -1.14
N LYS A 137 13.52 7.54 -0.85
CA LYS A 137 14.75 8.10 -1.42
C LYS A 137 15.97 7.25 -1.06
N LYS A 138 16.16 6.90 0.22
CA LYS A 138 17.25 6.02 0.66
C LYS A 138 17.17 4.65 -0.01
N ALA A 139 15.97 4.07 -0.11
CA ALA A 139 15.76 2.79 -0.79
C ALA A 139 16.15 2.88 -2.27
N HIS A 140 15.75 3.95 -2.99
CA HIS A 140 16.06 4.13 -4.41
C HIS A 140 17.56 4.29 -4.68
N TYR A 141 18.30 4.99 -3.81
CA TYR A 141 19.76 5.09 -3.95
C TYR A 141 20.50 3.75 -3.79
N ASN A 142 19.88 2.72 -3.20
CA ASN A 142 20.46 1.38 -3.12
C ASN A 142 20.25 0.54 -4.40
N ILE A 143 19.42 1.03 -5.35
CA ILE A 143 19.20 0.40 -6.66
C ILE A 143 19.38 1.40 -7.80
N PRO A 144 20.55 2.06 -7.91
CA PRO A 144 20.78 3.18 -8.82
C PRO A 144 20.65 2.83 -10.31
N GLN A 145 20.68 1.55 -10.66
CA GLN A 145 20.44 1.04 -12.03
C GLN A 145 18.96 1.14 -12.45
N CYS A 146 18.02 1.29 -11.51
CA CYS A 146 16.61 1.48 -11.79
C CYS A 146 16.33 2.98 -11.83
N GLN A 147 15.97 3.50 -13.01
CA GLN A 147 15.67 4.94 -13.14
C GLN A 147 14.30 5.30 -12.59
N PHE A 148 13.38 4.34 -12.52
CA PHE A 148 12.03 4.54 -12.07
C PHE A 148 11.59 3.41 -11.14
N ALA A 149 10.95 3.72 -10.03
CA ALA A 149 10.48 2.75 -9.05
C ALA A 149 9.18 3.19 -8.39
N GLY A 150 8.26 2.23 -8.18
CA GLY A 150 7.07 2.38 -7.36
C GLY A 150 7.24 1.61 -6.04
N TRP A 151 7.16 2.32 -4.93
CA TRP A 151 7.36 1.80 -3.57
C TRP A 151 6.02 1.66 -2.88
N ASP A 152 5.69 0.47 -2.43
CA ASP A 152 4.55 0.24 -1.55
C ASP A 152 5.04 0.31 -0.11
N ILE A 153 4.69 1.38 0.59
CA ILE A 153 5.16 1.71 1.94
C ILE A 153 3.96 1.79 2.88
N ALA A 154 4.01 1.05 3.98
CA ALA A 154 3.08 1.20 5.10
C ALA A 154 3.74 2.03 6.22
N ILE A 155 2.91 2.56 7.13
CA ILE A 155 3.37 3.15 8.39
C ILE A 155 2.92 2.23 9.51
N ASP A 156 3.85 1.82 10.37
CA ASP A 156 3.56 0.95 11.51
C ASP A 156 2.94 1.73 12.69
N GLU A 157 2.58 1.00 13.74
CA GLU A 157 1.99 1.55 14.97
C GLU A 157 2.87 2.56 15.71
N ASN A 158 4.17 2.62 15.41
CA ASN A 158 5.15 3.55 15.98
C ASN A 158 5.42 4.77 15.07
N GLY A 159 4.76 4.86 13.91
CA GLY A 159 4.99 5.90 12.90
C GLY A 159 6.23 5.64 12.03
N GLU A 160 6.74 4.40 11.98
CA GLU A 160 7.90 4.07 11.15
C GLU A 160 7.46 3.57 9.76
N PRO A 161 8.08 4.06 8.67
CA PRO A 161 7.82 3.55 7.33
C PRO A 161 8.40 2.15 7.15
N ILE A 162 7.59 1.26 6.59
CA ILE A 162 7.95 -0.13 6.29
C ILE A 162 7.76 -0.39 4.80
N LEU A 163 8.79 -0.88 4.13
CA LEU A 163 8.70 -1.32 2.75
C LEU A 163 7.94 -2.65 2.67
N ILE A 164 6.85 -2.65 1.92
CA ILE A 164 6.04 -3.84 1.66
C ILE A 164 6.45 -4.48 0.33
N GLU A 165 6.57 -3.66 -0.72
CA GLU A 165 6.91 -4.13 -2.07
C GLU A 165 7.59 -3.03 -2.87
N VAL A 166 8.39 -3.42 -3.88
CA VAL A 166 8.94 -2.51 -4.88
C VAL A 166 8.58 -2.99 -6.28
N ASN A 167 8.08 -2.08 -7.10
CA ASN A 167 7.67 -2.31 -8.47
C ASN A 167 8.64 -1.59 -9.42
N LEU A 168 9.53 -2.36 -10.08
CA LEU A 168 10.62 -1.82 -10.91
C LEU A 168 10.32 -1.85 -12.41
N ILE A 169 9.44 -2.76 -12.86
CA ILE A 169 9.15 -2.95 -14.29
C ILE A 169 7.94 -2.12 -14.73
N TRP A 170 6.94 -2.03 -13.86
CA TRP A 170 5.69 -1.30 -14.12
C TRP A 170 5.21 -0.67 -12.82
N PRO A 171 5.55 0.57 -12.54
CA PRO A 171 5.19 1.23 -11.28
C PRO A 171 3.70 1.56 -11.13
N GLY A 172 2.85 1.21 -12.13
CA GLY A 172 1.41 1.32 -12.01
C GLY A 172 0.89 2.76 -12.14
N LEU A 173 1.44 3.55 -13.06
CA LEU A 173 1.15 5.00 -13.19
C LEU A 173 -0.32 5.39 -13.43
N PHE A 174 -1.20 4.44 -13.68
CA PHE A 174 -2.55 4.78 -14.13
C PHE A 174 -3.40 5.44 -13.02
N PHE A 175 -3.45 4.85 -11.84
CA PHE A 175 -4.18 5.44 -10.71
C PHE A 175 -3.46 6.65 -10.15
N GLU A 176 -2.14 6.65 -10.19
CA GLU A 176 -1.32 7.77 -9.75
C GLU A 176 -1.58 9.02 -10.59
N GLN A 177 -1.82 8.87 -11.91
CA GLN A 177 -2.17 9.98 -12.79
C GLN A 177 -3.56 10.54 -12.51
N LEU A 178 -4.52 9.71 -12.07
CA LEU A 178 -5.85 10.15 -11.71
C LEU A 178 -5.89 10.84 -10.35
N ALA A 179 -4.99 10.45 -9.45
CA ALA A 179 -4.96 10.88 -8.06
C ALA A 179 -4.03 12.09 -7.81
N ASN A 180 -3.41 12.66 -8.86
CA ASN A 180 -2.52 13.84 -8.76
C ASN A 180 -2.83 14.93 -9.78
#